data_c8abc0ac31180625c247f492339cd98e
#
_entry.id   c8abc0ac31180625c247f492339cd98e
#
_cell.length_a   1.000
_cell.length_b   1.000
_cell.length_c   1.000
_cell.angle_alpha   90.00
_cell.angle_beta   90.00
_cell.angle_gamma   90.00
#
_symmetry.space_group_name_H-M   'P 1'
#
loop_
_entity.id
_entity.type
_entity.pdbx_description
1 polymer ?
#
loop_
_entity_poly.entity_id
_entity_poly.type
_entity_poly.pdbx_seq_one_letter_code
_entity_poly.pdbx_strand_id
1 'polypeptide(L)'
;MLKRVGALLGFACLAAVAQPTCALVPGWTQAGAPRTYTADNLFEYMDGNAEGYVLYNFHEMRGVTCKKGNVTFVIDVSDMGDADFSYGLFASNRDLRQPAYSAGMGGQIVPRRLIFAKGKYYVEIAADPEGDHTPALKLWAAALEKLAPGDNTPPPALAWFPTEHQQSLRLVPESVLGLRILKRGYMAQYDSGKAFVVLEDSPADAAATMQKLKARFGESTPAKLADESFQATDKYLGRLFVFRKGRYIAGYALTDAALDPLPLATALAAKLP
;
A
#
# COMPACT_ATOMS: atom_id res chain seq x y z
N MET A 1 23.06 -49.24 20.93
CA MET A 1 22.93 -48.47 19.64
C MET A 1 22.15 -47.21 19.92
N LEU A 2 22.85 -46.06 20.11
CA LEU A 2 22.22 -44.77 20.35
C LEU A 2 22.05 -44.03 18.99
N LYS A 3 20.81 -43.81 18.56
CA LYS A 3 20.54 -42.97 17.40
C LYS A 3 20.63 -41.49 17.82
N ARG A 4 21.62 -40.77 17.28
CA ARG A 4 21.72 -39.33 17.38
C ARG A 4 20.71 -38.71 16.40
N VAL A 5 19.70 -38.04 16.93
CA VAL A 5 18.79 -37.16 16.15
C VAL A 5 19.49 -35.82 16.06
N GLY A 6 19.97 -35.49 14.87
CA GLY A 6 20.53 -34.18 14.55
C GLY A 6 19.37 -33.21 14.30
N ALA A 7 19.16 -32.24 15.17
CA ALA A 7 18.26 -31.12 14.91
C ALA A 7 18.94 -30.15 13.92
N LEU A 8 18.42 -30.07 12.70
CA LEU A 8 18.76 -29.01 11.75
C LEU A 8 18.05 -27.71 12.23
N LEU A 9 18.81 -26.82 12.86
CA LEU A 9 18.42 -25.45 13.07
C LEU A 9 18.46 -24.72 11.71
N GLY A 10 17.29 -24.55 11.09
CA GLY A 10 17.14 -23.70 9.93
C GLY A 10 17.34 -22.23 10.35
N PHE A 11 18.50 -21.65 10.05
CA PHE A 11 18.68 -20.20 10.11
C PHE A 11 17.80 -19.56 9.03
N ALA A 12 16.67 -18.98 9.42
CA ALA A 12 15.94 -18.04 8.59
C ALA A 12 16.86 -16.81 8.43
N CYS A 13 17.49 -16.69 7.26
CA CYS A 13 18.21 -15.48 6.88
C CYS A 13 17.18 -14.37 6.71
N LEU A 14 16.98 -13.55 7.73
CA LEU A 14 16.26 -12.28 7.61
C LEU A 14 17.05 -11.43 6.63
N ALA A 15 16.57 -11.32 5.39
CA ALA A 15 17.17 -10.44 4.41
C ALA A 15 17.04 -8.99 4.94
N ALA A 16 18.16 -8.47 5.45
CA ALA A 16 18.24 -7.08 5.89
C ALA A 16 17.98 -6.16 4.68
N VAL A 17 17.42 -4.97 4.96
CA VAL A 17 17.29 -3.92 3.94
C VAL A 17 18.63 -3.71 3.26
N ALA A 18 18.68 -3.86 1.93
CA ALA A 18 19.91 -3.65 1.20
C ALA A 18 20.27 -2.16 1.24
N GLN A 19 21.45 -1.82 1.80
CA GLN A 19 21.95 -0.46 1.84
C GLN A 19 22.18 0.06 0.42
N PRO A 20 21.50 1.13 -0.05
CA PRO A 20 21.82 1.74 -1.33
C PRO A 20 23.23 2.36 -1.27
N THR A 21 23.94 2.33 -2.39
CA THR A 21 25.27 2.93 -2.54
C THR A 21 25.36 3.74 -3.82
N CYS A 22 26.18 4.78 -3.86
CA CYS A 22 26.33 5.60 -5.06
C CYS A 22 27.06 4.86 -6.20
N ALA A 23 27.77 3.77 -5.91
CA ALA A 23 28.43 2.93 -6.88
C ALA A 23 27.46 2.12 -7.78
N LEU A 24 26.18 2.04 -7.41
CA LEU A 24 25.13 1.37 -8.22
C LEU A 24 25.00 1.97 -9.62
N VAL A 25 25.26 3.28 -9.77
CA VAL A 25 25.24 3.95 -11.06
C VAL A 25 26.59 4.66 -11.30
N PRO A 26 27.34 4.33 -12.37
CA PRO A 26 28.65 4.89 -12.61
C PRO A 26 28.66 6.43 -12.69
N GLY A 27 29.73 7.02 -12.14
CA GLY A 27 29.97 8.46 -12.15
C GLY A 27 29.26 9.23 -11.04
N TRP A 28 28.59 8.55 -10.11
CA TRP A 28 28.06 9.16 -8.90
C TRP A 28 28.99 8.89 -7.70
N THR A 29 29.12 9.89 -6.84
CA THR A 29 29.93 9.81 -5.63
C THR A 29 29.08 10.09 -4.39
N GLN A 30 29.43 9.45 -3.29
CA GLN A 30 28.70 9.64 -2.03
C GLN A 30 29.01 10.98 -1.39
N ALA A 31 27.99 11.66 -0.91
CA ALA A 31 28.08 12.90 -0.15
C ALA A 31 27.51 12.68 1.27
N GLY A 32 28.41 12.74 2.25
CA GLY A 32 28.06 12.49 3.66
C GLY A 32 27.97 10.99 4.01
N ALA A 33 27.63 10.71 5.25
CA ALA A 33 27.45 9.35 5.76
C ALA A 33 26.13 8.74 5.27
N PRO A 34 26.06 7.41 5.11
CA PRO A 34 24.78 6.73 4.94
C PRO A 34 23.85 6.99 6.13
N ARG A 35 22.55 6.97 5.87
CA ARG A 35 21.51 7.18 6.88
C ARG A 35 20.83 5.87 7.22
N THR A 36 20.41 5.73 8.47
CA THR A 36 19.54 4.65 8.93
C THR A 36 18.55 5.24 9.94
N TYR A 37 17.27 5.00 9.72
CA TYR A 37 16.19 5.42 10.62
C TYR A 37 15.26 4.25 10.90
N THR A 38 14.77 4.20 12.13
CA THR A 38 13.71 3.30 12.59
C THR A 38 12.44 4.10 12.89
N ALA A 39 11.36 3.44 13.27
CA ALA A 39 10.12 4.12 13.64
C ALA A 39 10.31 5.11 14.80
N ASP A 40 11.27 4.85 15.70
CA ASP A 40 11.51 5.68 16.87
C ASP A 40 12.16 7.04 16.55
N ASN A 41 12.94 7.12 15.47
CA ASN A 41 13.70 8.33 15.12
C ASN A 41 13.46 8.85 13.69
N LEU A 42 12.49 8.30 12.96
CA LEU A 42 12.16 8.77 11.62
C LEU A 42 11.75 10.24 11.59
N PHE A 43 11.13 10.73 12.66
CA PHE A 43 10.73 12.14 12.81
C PHE A 43 11.90 13.12 12.77
N GLU A 44 13.09 12.70 13.19
CA GLU A 44 14.30 13.54 13.12
C GLU A 44 14.70 13.84 11.66
N TYR A 45 14.27 13.03 10.73
CA TYR A 45 14.59 13.14 9.30
C TYR A 45 13.45 13.71 8.46
N MET A 46 12.21 13.28 8.72
CA MET A 46 11.05 13.56 7.87
C MET A 46 10.03 14.51 8.48
N ASP A 47 10.24 14.96 9.73
CA ASP A 47 9.26 15.75 10.47
C ASP A 47 7.84 15.13 10.40
N GLY A 48 6.82 15.93 10.15
CA GLY A 48 5.43 15.46 10.04
C GLY A 48 5.17 14.41 8.95
N ASN A 49 6.04 14.27 7.95
CA ASN A 49 5.88 13.25 6.91
C ASN A 49 6.11 11.82 7.45
N ALA A 50 6.82 11.68 8.59
CA ALA A 50 7.06 10.39 9.23
C ALA A 50 5.76 9.66 9.58
N GLU A 51 4.71 10.38 9.99
CA GLU A 51 3.40 9.78 10.31
C GLU A 51 2.85 8.96 9.14
N GLY A 52 3.01 9.44 7.90
CA GLY A 52 2.58 8.74 6.70
C GLY A 52 3.28 7.38 6.53
N TYR A 53 4.58 7.30 6.85
CA TYR A 53 5.34 6.05 6.79
C TYR A 53 4.95 5.10 7.92
N VAL A 54 4.86 5.61 9.16
CA VAL A 54 4.47 4.82 10.34
C VAL A 54 3.08 4.22 10.15
N LEU A 55 2.14 4.96 9.58
CA LEU A 55 0.80 4.49 9.26
C LEU A 55 0.83 3.26 8.33
N TYR A 56 1.79 3.19 7.40
CA TYR A 56 2.01 2.06 6.51
C TYR A 56 3.02 1.05 7.06
N ASN A 57 3.05 0.84 8.38
CA ASN A 57 3.84 -0.19 9.05
C ASN A 57 5.35 -0.10 8.78
N PHE A 58 5.89 1.11 8.78
CA PHE A 58 7.32 1.37 8.59
C PHE A 58 8.18 0.69 9.65
N HIS A 59 9.23 -0.01 9.23
CA HIS A 59 10.18 -0.68 10.10
C HIS A 59 11.54 0.03 10.14
N GLU A 60 12.17 0.20 8.99
CA GLU A 60 13.52 0.76 8.84
C GLU A 60 13.64 1.46 7.49
N MET A 61 14.41 2.54 7.45
CA MET A 61 14.86 3.19 6.24
C MET A 61 16.39 3.19 6.19
N ARG A 62 16.94 2.92 5.02
CA ARG A 62 18.35 3.10 4.69
C ARG A 62 18.50 4.04 3.51
N GLY A 63 19.33 5.06 3.68
CA GLY A 63 19.48 6.08 2.67
C GLY A 63 20.93 6.48 2.44
N VAL A 64 21.13 7.11 1.28
CA VAL A 64 22.41 7.67 0.85
C VAL A 64 22.18 8.95 0.04
N THR A 65 23.08 9.89 0.13
CA THR A 65 23.11 11.06 -0.75
C THR A 65 24.20 10.89 -1.78
N CYS A 66 23.86 10.97 -3.07
CA CYS A 66 24.78 10.80 -4.18
C CYS A 66 24.87 12.08 -5.03
N LYS A 67 26.09 12.44 -5.48
CA LYS A 67 26.36 13.61 -6.30
C LYS A 67 27.03 13.24 -7.64
N LYS A 68 26.64 13.97 -8.68
CA LYS A 68 27.29 13.93 -10.00
C LYS A 68 27.29 15.35 -10.58
N GLY A 69 28.47 16.01 -10.62
CA GLY A 69 28.54 17.44 -10.94
C GLY A 69 27.77 18.25 -9.90
N ASN A 70 26.85 19.09 -10.35
CA ASN A 70 25.98 19.91 -9.52
C ASN A 70 24.66 19.20 -9.11
N VAL A 71 24.43 17.97 -9.59
CA VAL A 71 23.20 17.22 -9.28
C VAL A 71 23.40 16.38 -8.04
N THR A 72 22.40 16.45 -7.15
CA THR A 72 22.34 15.67 -5.90
C THR A 72 21.08 14.79 -5.93
N PHE A 73 21.23 13.50 -5.64
CA PHE A 73 20.12 12.58 -5.38
C PHE A 73 20.13 12.15 -3.91
N VAL A 74 19.01 12.34 -3.25
CA VAL A 74 18.73 11.76 -1.93
C VAL A 74 17.94 10.50 -2.18
N ILE A 75 18.49 9.35 -1.81
CA ILE A 75 17.98 8.02 -2.13
C ILE A 75 17.64 7.33 -0.82
N ASP A 76 16.40 6.90 -0.68
CA ASP A 76 15.90 6.21 0.50
C ASP A 76 15.18 4.91 0.12
N VAL A 77 15.46 3.84 0.86
CA VAL A 77 14.85 2.51 0.73
C VAL A 77 14.24 2.16 2.08
N SER A 78 12.92 2.07 2.12
CA SER A 78 12.14 1.86 3.34
C SER A 78 11.53 0.46 3.36
N ASP A 79 11.72 -0.26 4.47
CA ASP A 79 11.06 -1.54 4.76
C ASP A 79 9.69 -1.26 5.39
N MET A 80 8.63 -1.68 4.73
CA MET A 80 7.24 -1.49 5.16
C MET A 80 6.62 -2.78 5.72
N GLY A 81 7.46 -3.80 6.00
CA GLY A 81 7.04 -5.08 6.55
C GLY A 81 6.48 -6.06 5.55
N ASP A 82 5.59 -5.63 4.65
CA ASP A 82 5.04 -6.47 3.58
C ASP A 82 4.73 -5.70 2.28
N ALA A 83 4.31 -6.46 1.25
CA ALA A 83 4.04 -5.93 -0.07
C ALA A 83 2.78 -5.04 -0.13
N ASP A 84 1.77 -5.32 0.68
CA ASP A 84 0.55 -4.52 0.72
C ASP A 84 0.84 -3.11 1.24
N PHE A 85 1.65 -3.00 2.31
CA PHE A 85 2.01 -1.71 2.90
C PHE A 85 2.96 -0.91 2.01
N SER A 86 3.98 -1.55 1.42
CA SER A 86 4.89 -0.85 0.50
C SER A 86 4.17 -0.33 -0.74
N TYR A 87 3.30 -1.15 -1.33
CA TYR A 87 2.46 -0.73 -2.45
C TYR A 87 1.43 0.33 -2.03
N GLY A 88 0.86 0.20 -0.83
CA GLY A 88 -0.07 1.17 -0.27
C GLY A 88 0.56 2.55 -0.10
N LEU A 89 1.78 2.62 0.44
CA LEU A 89 2.56 3.86 0.56
C LEU A 89 2.87 4.45 -0.82
N PHE A 90 3.32 3.62 -1.78
CA PHE A 90 3.52 4.05 -3.16
C PHE A 90 2.23 4.64 -3.76
N ALA A 91 1.11 3.93 -3.65
CA ALA A 91 -0.17 4.36 -4.20
C ALA A 91 -0.71 5.67 -3.56
N SER A 92 -0.37 5.94 -2.29
CA SER A 92 -0.73 7.17 -1.59
C SER A 92 0.15 8.37 -1.99
N ASN A 93 1.40 8.11 -2.42
CA ASN A 93 2.39 9.14 -2.76
C ASN A 93 2.48 9.46 -4.25
N ARG A 94 1.90 8.64 -5.12
CA ARG A 94 1.92 8.91 -6.57
C ARG A 94 0.96 10.03 -6.95
N ASP A 95 1.33 10.83 -7.93
CA ASP A 95 0.42 11.78 -8.58
C ASP A 95 -0.36 11.08 -9.71
N LEU A 96 -1.67 10.91 -9.53
CA LEU A 96 -2.54 10.23 -10.51
C LEU A 96 -2.63 10.93 -11.87
N ARG A 97 -2.24 12.23 -11.95
CA ARG A 97 -2.20 13.00 -13.20
C ARG A 97 -0.95 12.72 -14.03
N GLN A 98 0.06 12.11 -13.42
CA GLN A 98 1.32 11.78 -14.08
C GLN A 98 1.33 10.30 -14.52
N PRO A 99 2.03 9.98 -15.61
CA PRO A 99 2.09 8.62 -16.12
C PRO A 99 2.77 7.67 -15.12
N ALA A 100 2.32 6.42 -15.12
CA ALA A 100 3.01 5.35 -14.42
C ALA A 100 4.35 5.03 -15.10
N TYR A 101 5.31 4.56 -14.30
CA TYR A 101 6.58 4.02 -14.76
C TYR A 101 6.68 2.55 -14.36
N SER A 102 7.18 1.71 -15.28
CA SER A 102 7.33 0.28 -15.02
C SER A 102 8.57 0.03 -14.16
N ALA A 103 8.39 -0.06 -12.85
CA ALA A 103 9.38 -0.47 -11.87
C ALA A 103 8.69 -1.19 -10.70
N GLY A 104 9.22 -2.32 -10.28
CA GLY A 104 8.68 -3.12 -9.19
C GLY A 104 7.19 -3.50 -9.40
N MET A 105 6.41 -3.44 -8.33
CA MET A 105 4.96 -3.65 -8.34
C MET A 105 4.19 -2.44 -8.90
N GLY A 106 4.83 -1.28 -8.93
CA GLY A 106 4.32 -0.02 -9.44
C GLY A 106 5.35 1.09 -9.19
N GLY A 107 5.51 1.98 -10.16
CA GLY A 107 6.48 3.08 -10.09
C GLY A 107 5.97 4.36 -10.76
N GLN A 108 6.62 5.46 -10.47
CA GLN A 108 6.41 6.74 -11.08
C GLN A 108 7.72 7.54 -11.14
N ILE A 109 7.98 8.17 -12.29
CA ILE A 109 9.07 9.14 -12.45
C ILE A 109 8.48 10.48 -12.89
N VAL A 110 8.81 11.52 -12.16
CA VAL A 110 8.61 12.91 -12.53
C VAL A 110 9.95 13.62 -12.56
N PRO A 111 10.10 14.83 -13.10
CA PRO A 111 11.41 15.46 -13.35
C PRO A 111 12.40 15.45 -12.17
N ARG A 112 11.90 15.52 -10.93
CA ARG A 112 12.73 15.58 -9.71
C ARG A 112 12.50 14.45 -8.73
N ARG A 113 11.67 13.45 -9.08
CA ARG A 113 11.33 12.38 -8.14
C ARG A 113 11.15 11.05 -8.86
N LEU A 114 11.69 9.99 -8.27
CA LEU A 114 11.35 8.61 -8.55
C LEU A 114 10.74 8.01 -7.29
N ILE A 115 9.65 7.28 -7.45
CA ILE A 115 9.10 6.40 -6.41
C ILE A 115 8.70 5.06 -7.03
N PHE A 116 8.90 3.97 -6.29
CA PHE A 116 8.33 2.66 -6.64
C PHE A 116 8.24 1.75 -5.42
N ALA A 117 7.41 0.70 -5.52
CA ALA A 117 7.31 -0.37 -4.54
C ALA A 117 7.77 -1.70 -5.13
N LYS A 118 8.53 -2.50 -4.36
CA LYS A 118 8.93 -3.85 -4.73
C LYS A 118 9.02 -4.76 -3.50
N GLY A 119 8.27 -5.88 -3.50
CA GLY A 119 8.12 -6.70 -2.31
C GLY A 119 7.71 -5.81 -1.12
N LYS A 120 8.39 -5.92 0.01
CA LYS A 120 8.10 -5.08 1.19
C LYS A 120 8.77 -3.69 1.16
N TYR A 121 9.47 -3.33 0.09
CA TYR A 121 10.27 -2.10 0.03
C TYR A 121 9.58 -1.00 -0.77
N TYR A 122 9.55 0.20 -0.17
CA TYR A 122 9.24 1.45 -0.85
C TYR A 122 10.54 2.20 -1.11
N VAL A 123 10.75 2.62 -2.33
CA VAL A 123 11.96 3.31 -2.77
C VAL A 123 11.61 4.71 -3.25
N GLU A 124 12.39 5.70 -2.81
CA GLU A 124 12.26 7.08 -3.22
C GLU A 124 13.60 7.71 -3.55
N ILE A 125 13.61 8.54 -4.60
CA ILE A 125 14.70 9.47 -4.91
C ILE A 125 14.13 10.86 -5.04
N ALA A 126 14.71 11.81 -4.32
CA ALA A 126 14.52 13.25 -4.54
C ALA A 126 15.77 13.82 -5.22
N ALA A 127 15.57 14.62 -6.26
CA ALA A 127 16.61 15.25 -7.07
C ALA A 127 16.71 16.75 -6.84
N ASP A 128 17.93 17.27 -6.75
CA ASP A 128 18.30 18.67 -6.63
C ASP A 128 19.50 18.98 -7.56
N PRO A 129 19.57 20.19 -8.19
CA PRO A 129 18.63 21.32 -8.16
C PRO A 129 17.38 21.09 -9.01
N GLU A 130 16.55 22.12 -9.16
CA GLU A 130 15.44 22.11 -10.11
C GLU A 130 15.91 21.81 -11.54
N GLY A 131 15.08 21.05 -12.27
CA GLY A 131 15.38 20.59 -13.62
C GLY A 131 14.79 19.23 -13.93
N ASP A 132 14.96 18.77 -15.14
CA ASP A 132 14.55 17.44 -15.58
C ASP A 132 15.70 16.43 -15.41
N HIS A 133 15.59 15.59 -14.40
CA HIS A 133 16.52 14.51 -14.08
C HIS A 133 16.02 13.14 -14.53
N THR A 134 14.93 13.07 -15.30
CA THR A 134 14.30 11.81 -15.74
C THR A 134 15.28 10.79 -16.35
N PRO A 135 16.25 11.15 -17.21
CA PRO A 135 17.19 10.17 -17.75
C PRO A 135 18.06 9.51 -16.67
N ALA A 136 18.53 10.28 -15.69
CA ALA A 136 19.33 9.77 -14.58
C ALA A 136 18.46 8.96 -13.62
N LEU A 137 17.24 9.42 -13.30
CA LEU A 137 16.28 8.70 -12.44
C LEU A 137 15.94 7.32 -13.02
N LYS A 138 15.81 7.16 -14.34
CA LYS A 138 15.59 5.85 -14.99
C LYS A 138 16.76 4.89 -14.78
N LEU A 139 18.00 5.36 -14.85
CA LEU A 139 19.19 4.53 -14.57
C LEU A 139 19.18 4.05 -13.11
N TRP A 140 18.87 4.95 -12.19
CA TRP A 140 18.76 4.64 -10.77
C TRP A 140 17.60 3.69 -10.46
N ALA A 141 16.44 3.89 -11.11
CA ALA A 141 15.31 2.98 -10.98
C ALA A 141 15.70 1.54 -11.29
N ALA A 142 16.36 1.31 -12.44
CA ALA A 142 16.81 -0.02 -12.86
C ALA A 142 17.85 -0.63 -11.90
N ALA A 143 18.74 0.18 -11.32
CA ALA A 143 19.75 -0.28 -10.37
C ALA A 143 19.13 -0.62 -9.00
N LEU A 144 18.25 0.23 -8.48
CA LEU A 144 17.57 0.03 -7.19
C LEU A 144 16.53 -1.09 -7.26
N GLU A 145 15.87 -1.27 -8.40
CA GLU A 145 14.95 -2.40 -8.60
C GLU A 145 15.68 -3.76 -8.51
N LYS A 146 16.92 -3.84 -9.01
CA LYS A 146 17.78 -5.04 -8.85
C LYS A 146 18.27 -5.22 -7.41
N LEU A 147 18.50 -4.12 -6.71
CA LEU A 147 18.97 -4.13 -5.31
C LEU A 147 17.85 -4.57 -4.35
N ALA A 148 16.65 -4.05 -4.52
CA ALA A 148 15.52 -4.34 -3.63
C ALA A 148 15.04 -5.79 -3.80
N PRO A 149 15.04 -6.60 -2.72
CA PRO A 149 14.53 -7.96 -2.77
C PRO A 149 13.01 -8.02 -2.96
N GLY A 150 12.52 -9.19 -3.34
CA GLY A 150 11.10 -9.44 -3.57
C GLY A 150 10.73 -9.46 -5.04
N ASP A 151 9.51 -9.84 -5.34
CA ASP A 151 8.99 -9.89 -6.69
C ASP A 151 8.23 -8.59 -7.07
N ASN A 152 7.86 -8.52 -8.34
CA ASN A 152 7.17 -7.37 -8.92
C ASN A 152 5.65 -7.60 -9.03
N THR A 153 5.12 -8.65 -8.40
CA THR A 153 3.70 -8.97 -8.46
C THR A 153 2.92 -8.01 -7.56
N PRO A 154 2.04 -7.18 -8.11
CA PRO A 154 1.21 -6.29 -7.30
C PRO A 154 0.30 -7.06 -6.35
N PRO A 155 -0.16 -6.45 -5.24
CA PRO A 155 -1.09 -7.09 -4.32
C PRO A 155 -2.31 -7.67 -5.03
N PRO A 156 -2.71 -8.94 -4.76
CA PRO A 156 -3.86 -9.58 -5.41
C PRO A 156 -5.16 -8.80 -5.22
N ALA A 157 -5.28 -8.07 -4.13
CA ALA A 157 -6.43 -7.23 -3.81
C ALA A 157 -6.75 -6.19 -4.89
N LEU A 158 -5.78 -5.78 -5.70
CA LEU A 158 -6.02 -4.82 -6.78
C LEU A 158 -6.93 -5.40 -7.88
N ALA A 159 -6.97 -6.71 -8.05
CA ALA A 159 -7.83 -7.39 -9.02
C ALA A 159 -9.27 -7.61 -8.53
N TRP A 160 -9.55 -7.38 -7.23
CA TRP A 160 -10.89 -7.60 -6.66
C TRP A 160 -11.89 -6.52 -7.05
N PHE A 161 -11.42 -5.36 -7.46
CA PHE A 161 -12.28 -4.21 -7.75
C PHE A 161 -12.61 -4.12 -9.25
N PRO A 162 -13.86 -3.80 -9.61
CA PRO A 162 -14.18 -3.41 -10.98
C PRO A 162 -13.33 -2.22 -11.43
N THR A 163 -12.83 -2.26 -12.67
CA THR A 163 -11.94 -1.21 -13.20
C THR A 163 -12.71 -0.10 -13.93
N GLU A 164 -13.94 -0.36 -14.33
CA GLU A 164 -14.79 0.60 -15.02
C GLU A 164 -15.10 1.80 -14.08
N HIS A 165 -14.86 3.01 -14.56
CA HIS A 165 -15.00 4.27 -13.80
C HIS A 165 -14.20 4.34 -12.48
N GLN A 166 -13.18 3.49 -12.32
CA GLN A 166 -12.29 3.53 -11.17
C GLN A 166 -11.31 4.69 -11.27
N GLN A 167 -11.38 5.63 -10.35
CA GLN A 167 -10.50 6.80 -10.28
C GLN A 167 -9.21 6.50 -9.51
N SER A 168 -9.32 5.75 -8.42
CA SER A 168 -8.17 5.35 -7.59
C SER A 168 -8.44 4.04 -6.86
N LEU A 169 -7.37 3.35 -6.49
CA LEU A 169 -7.40 2.16 -5.64
C LEU A 169 -6.14 2.18 -4.76
N ARG A 170 -6.34 2.06 -3.46
CA ARG A 170 -5.26 2.07 -2.48
C ARG A 170 -5.58 1.24 -1.24
N LEU A 171 -4.54 0.77 -0.56
CA LEU A 171 -4.65 0.30 0.80
C LEU A 171 -4.92 1.48 1.74
N VAL A 172 -5.85 1.32 2.66
CA VAL A 172 -6.11 2.21 3.79
C VAL A 172 -5.77 1.43 5.06
N PRO A 173 -4.65 1.73 5.72
CA PRO A 173 -4.17 0.95 6.85
C PRO A 173 -5.11 1.00 8.05
N GLU A 174 -5.70 2.17 8.31
CA GLU A 174 -6.62 2.40 9.41
C GLU A 174 -7.88 3.11 8.94
N SER A 175 -8.99 2.87 9.63
CA SER A 175 -10.24 3.61 9.43
C SER A 175 -10.75 3.63 7.98
N VAL A 176 -10.86 2.44 7.34
CA VAL A 176 -11.49 2.32 6.02
C VAL A 176 -12.87 2.98 6.05
N LEU A 177 -13.18 3.82 5.07
CA LEU A 177 -14.36 4.72 5.08
C LEU A 177 -14.45 5.66 6.30
N GLY A 178 -13.38 5.92 7.03
CA GLY A 178 -13.40 6.65 8.30
C GLY A 178 -13.90 5.82 9.49
N LEU A 179 -14.10 4.53 9.32
CA LEU A 179 -14.60 3.62 10.34
C LEU A 179 -13.45 2.88 11.02
N ARG A 180 -13.15 3.20 12.28
CA ARG A 180 -12.08 2.55 13.08
C ARG A 180 -12.28 1.04 13.27
N ILE A 181 -13.48 0.54 13.03
CA ILE A 181 -13.81 -0.90 13.05
C ILE A 181 -13.14 -1.61 11.88
N LEU A 182 -12.98 -0.93 10.73
CA LEU A 182 -12.42 -1.48 9.50
C LEU A 182 -10.95 -1.04 9.37
N LYS A 183 -10.04 -1.99 9.51
CA LYS A 183 -8.60 -1.75 9.42
C LYS A 183 -8.00 -2.53 8.27
N ARG A 184 -6.88 -2.02 7.73
CA ARG A 184 -6.10 -2.66 6.68
C ARG A 184 -6.97 -3.15 5.52
N GLY A 185 -7.75 -2.25 4.95
CA GLY A 185 -8.61 -2.56 3.81
C GLY A 185 -8.23 -1.80 2.56
N TYR A 186 -8.53 -2.39 1.42
CA TYR A 186 -8.44 -1.71 0.14
C TYR A 186 -9.69 -0.90 -0.13
N MET A 187 -9.51 0.29 -0.68
CA MET A 187 -10.60 1.21 -1.02
C MET A 187 -10.40 1.74 -2.44
N ALA A 188 -11.40 1.54 -3.28
CA ALA A 188 -11.47 2.12 -4.62
C ALA A 188 -12.44 3.31 -4.61
N GLN A 189 -12.04 4.40 -5.28
CA GLN A 189 -12.89 5.55 -5.55
C GLN A 189 -13.50 5.42 -6.94
N TYR A 190 -14.80 5.66 -7.04
CA TYR A 190 -15.58 5.74 -8.28
C TYR A 190 -16.33 7.07 -8.34
N ASP A 191 -16.89 7.42 -9.49
CA ASP A 191 -17.74 8.62 -9.64
C ASP A 191 -18.95 8.58 -8.70
N SER A 192 -19.53 7.41 -8.51
CA SER A 192 -20.74 7.17 -7.70
C SER A 192 -20.49 7.00 -6.20
N GLY A 193 -19.22 6.87 -5.77
CA GLY A 193 -18.90 6.60 -4.36
C GLY A 193 -17.63 5.78 -4.19
N LYS A 194 -17.59 4.96 -3.14
CA LYS A 194 -16.43 4.17 -2.75
C LYS A 194 -16.78 2.71 -2.59
N ALA A 195 -15.96 1.81 -3.15
CA ALA A 195 -15.97 0.41 -2.77
C ALA A 195 -14.86 0.13 -1.77
N PHE A 196 -15.05 -0.86 -0.92
CA PHE A 196 -14.03 -1.31 0.02
C PHE A 196 -14.02 -2.82 0.19
N VAL A 197 -12.85 -3.35 0.53
CA VAL A 197 -12.66 -4.76 0.92
C VAL A 197 -11.67 -4.80 2.07
N VAL A 198 -12.05 -5.42 3.18
CA VAL A 198 -11.21 -5.72 4.33
C VAL A 198 -11.08 -7.22 4.43
N LEU A 199 -9.85 -7.70 4.63
CA LEU A 199 -9.55 -9.11 4.83
C LEU A 199 -9.28 -9.35 6.31
N GLU A 200 -10.17 -10.04 6.98
CA GLU A 200 -10.02 -10.43 8.38
C GLU A 200 -9.20 -11.73 8.51
N ASP A 201 -8.69 -12.00 9.70
CA ASP A 201 -7.84 -13.15 9.95
C ASP A 201 -8.60 -14.48 9.79
N SER A 202 -9.89 -14.48 10.14
CA SER A 202 -10.76 -15.65 10.01
C SER A 202 -12.20 -15.28 9.62
N PRO A 203 -13.01 -16.25 9.15
CA PRO A 203 -14.45 -16.06 8.96
C PRO A 203 -15.19 -15.68 10.25
N ALA A 204 -14.71 -16.12 11.41
CA ALA A 204 -15.29 -15.77 12.71
C ALA A 204 -15.03 -14.29 13.07
N ASP A 205 -13.81 -13.79 12.79
CA ASP A 205 -13.47 -12.38 12.98
C ASP A 205 -14.28 -11.50 12.03
N ALA A 206 -14.45 -11.92 10.78
CA ALA A 206 -15.29 -11.22 9.81
C ALA A 206 -16.76 -11.17 10.27
N ALA A 207 -17.31 -12.26 10.84
CA ALA A 207 -18.65 -12.26 11.41
C ALA A 207 -18.77 -11.29 12.61
N ALA A 208 -17.75 -11.26 13.48
CA ALA A 208 -17.72 -10.33 14.61
C ALA A 208 -17.63 -8.86 14.14
N THR A 209 -16.82 -8.57 13.12
CA THR A 209 -16.74 -7.24 12.50
C THR A 209 -18.07 -6.83 11.88
N MET A 210 -18.78 -7.78 11.22
CA MET A 210 -20.11 -7.53 10.66
C MET A 210 -21.13 -7.12 11.73
N GLN A 211 -21.12 -7.77 12.89
CA GLN A 211 -22.00 -7.40 14.02
C GLN A 211 -21.67 -6.00 14.56
N LYS A 212 -20.38 -5.66 14.68
CA LYS A 212 -19.95 -4.31 15.10
C LYS A 212 -20.42 -3.24 14.11
N LEU A 213 -20.36 -3.53 12.80
CA LEU A 213 -20.84 -2.60 11.76
C LEU A 213 -22.35 -2.40 11.85
N LYS A 214 -23.15 -3.47 12.01
CA LYS A 214 -24.59 -3.37 12.22
C LYS A 214 -24.92 -2.53 13.46
N ALA A 215 -24.27 -2.79 14.58
CA ALA A 215 -24.43 -2.00 15.80
C ALA A 215 -24.08 -0.52 15.62
N ARG A 216 -23.01 -0.22 14.83
CA ARG A 216 -22.57 1.16 14.53
C ARG A 216 -23.60 1.93 13.70
N PHE A 217 -24.25 1.28 12.74
CA PHE A 217 -25.21 1.93 11.86
C PHE A 217 -26.65 1.90 12.40
N GLY A 218 -26.93 1.09 13.40
CA GLY A 218 -28.25 1.02 14.06
C GLY A 218 -29.31 0.46 13.12
N GLU A 219 -30.13 1.34 12.54
CA GLU A 219 -31.16 0.92 11.59
C GLU A 219 -30.52 0.38 10.30
N SER A 220 -30.66 -0.93 10.10
CA SER A 220 -30.16 -1.62 8.92
C SER A 220 -31.17 -2.62 8.40
N THR A 221 -31.29 -2.70 7.07
CA THR A 221 -32.17 -3.65 6.40
C THR A 221 -31.36 -4.84 5.92
N PRO A 222 -31.72 -6.08 6.30
CA PRO A 222 -31.08 -7.27 5.77
C PRO A 222 -31.17 -7.32 4.24
N ALA A 223 -30.11 -7.80 3.59
CA ALA A 223 -30.06 -8.02 2.15
C ALA A 223 -29.63 -9.47 1.89
N LYS A 224 -29.75 -9.92 0.63
CA LYS A 224 -29.39 -11.28 0.23
C LYS A 224 -28.22 -11.25 -0.72
N LEU A 225 -27.00 -11.26 -0.16
CA LEU A 225 -25.77 -11.39 -0.94
C LEU A 225 -24.70 -12.08 -0.07
N ALA A 226 -23.99 -13.05 -0.64
CA ALA A 226 -22.94 -13.83 -0.01
C ALA A 226 -23.40 -14.49 1.32
N ASP A 227 -22.54 -14.61 2.34
CA ASP A 227 -22.89 -15.27 3.60
C ASP A 227 -23.84 -14.41 4.47
N GLU A 228 -23.66 -13.11 4.42
CA GLU A 228 -24.42 -12.14 5.21
C GLU A 228 -24.31 -10.75 4.57
N SER A 229 -25.40 -10.00 4.53
CA SER A 229 -25.37 -8.62 4.02
C SER A 229 -26.47 -7.75 4.62
N PHE A 230 -26.23 -6.44 4.61
CA PHE A 230 -27.20 -5.44 5.03
C PHE A 230 -27.03 -4.13 4.26
N GLN A 231 -28.07 -3.32 4.28
CA GLN A 231 -28.07 -1.93 3.83
C GLN A 231 -28.29 -0.99 5.01
N ALA A 232 -27.67 0.16 4.96
CA ALA A 232 -27.87 1.25 5.92
C ALA A 232 -27.72 2.60 5.22
N THR A 233 -28.13 3.67 5.88
CA THR A 233 -27.86 5.04 5.45
C THR A 233 -27.10 5.76 6.55
N ASP A 234 -26.00 6.40 6.17
CA ASP A 234 -25.19 7.21 7.09
C ASP A 234 -25.11 8.65 6.57
N LYS A 235 -25.11 9.62 7.50
CA LYS A 235 -25.08 11.04 7.16
C LYS A 235 -23.87 11.44 6.31
N TYR A 236 -22.72 10.78 6.50
CA TYR A 236 -21.45 11.15 5.86
C TYR A 236 -21.05 10.20 4.73
N LEU A 237 -21.49 8.95 4.79
CA LEU A 237 -21.13 7.90 3.84
C LEU A 237 -22.22 7.68 2.78
N GLY A 238 -23.42 8.26 2.97
CA GLY A 238 -24.55 8.03 2.09
C GLY A 238 -25.16 6.65 2.25
N ARG A 239 -25.58 6.03 1.15
CA ARG A 239 -26.14 4.67 1.14
C ARG A 239 -25.03 3.65 1.22
N LEU A 240 -25.12 2.78 2.21
CA LEU A 240 -24.18 1.68 2.45
C LEU A 240 -24.79 0.35 2.05
N PHE A 241 -24.03 -0.45 1.35
CA PHE A 241 -24.26 -1.87 1.19
C PHE A 241 -23.02 -2.62 1.68
N VAL A 242 -23.19 -3.43 2.71
CA VAL A 242 -22.09 -4.20 3.32
C VAL A 242 -22.41 -5.68 3.24
N PHE A 243 -21.44 -6.49 2.86
CA PHE A 243 -21.56 -7.95 2.83
C PHE A 243 -20.30 -8.64 3.35
N ARG A 244 -20.49 -9.87 3.82
CA ARG A 244 -19.42 -10.79 4.21
C ARG A 244 -19.41 -11.99 3.26
N LYS A 245 -18.21 -12.35 2.78
CA LYS A 245 -17.94 -13.59 2.03
C LYS A 245 -16.72 -14.26 2.66
N GLY A 246 -16.93 -15.37 3.37
CA GLY A 246 -15.87 -16.02 4.13
C GLY A 246 -15.25 -15.06 5.15
N ARG A 247 -13.97 -14.77 4.97
CA ARG A 247 -13.20 -13.83 5.80
C ARG A 247 -13.16 -12.39 5.25
N TYR A 248 -13.85 -12.10 4.15
CA TYR A 248 -13.89 -10.78 3.54
C TYR A 248 -15.10 -9.99 4.02
N ILE A 249 -14.89 -8.75 4.45
CA ILE A 249 -15.90 -7.72 4.64
C ILE A 249 -15.75 -6.75 3.48
N ALA A 250 -16.81 -6.56 2.71
CA ALA A 250 -16.75 -5.71 1.53
C ALA A 250 -18.06 -4.95 1.33
N GLY A 251 -18.04 -3.96 0.45
CA GLY A 251 -19.23 -3.22 0.12
C GLY A 251 -18.99 -1.91 -0.59
N TYR A 252 -20.05 -1.12 -0.64
CA TYR A 252 -20.09 0.20 -1.25
C TYR A 252 -20.66 1.24 -0.30
N ALA A 253 -20.10 2.44 -0.36
CA ALA A 253 -20.65 3.67 0.20
C ALA A 253 -20.97 4.60 -0.98
N LEU A 254 -22.24 4.76 -1.34
CA LEU A 254 -22.71 5.53 -2.49
C LEU A 254 -23.18 6.91 -2.07
N THR A 255 -22.64 7.93 -2.71
CA THR A 255 -23.08 9.32 -2.52
C THR A 255 -24.31 9.65 -3.35
N ASP A 256 -24.55 8.93 -4.45
CA ASP A 256 -25.78 9.06 -5.25
C ASP A 256 -26.89 8.16 -4.68
N ALA A 257 -27.91 8.79 -4.12
CA ALA A 257 -29.07 8.09 -3.54
C ALA A 257 -29.95 7.37 -4.58
N ALA A 258 -29.85 7.71 -5.88
CA ALA A 258 -30.64 7.09 -6.94
C ALA A 258 -30.07 5.73 -7.38
N LEU A 259 -28.78 5.46 -7.12
CA LEU A 259 -28.15 4.21 -7.53
C LEU A 259 -28.52 3.06 -6.60
N ASP A 260 -28.86 1.91 -7.20
CA ASP A 260 -29.00 0.66 -6.44
C ASP A 260 -27.59 0.06 -6.19
N PRO A 261 -27.16 -0.10 -4.92
CA PRO A 261 -25.86 -0.69 -4.61
C PRO A 261 -25.78 -2.19 -4.86
N LEU A 262 -26.89 -2.91 -4.99
CA LEU A 262 -26.90 -4.38 -5.07
C LEU A 262 -26.17 -4.93 -6.32
N PRO A 263 -26.36 -4.41 -7.54
CA PRO A 263 -25.62 -4.87 -8.72
C PRO A 263 -24.09 -4.67 -8.55
N LEU A 264 -23.68 -3.52 -8.01
CA LEU A 264 -22.26 -3.20 -7.75
C LEU A 264 -21.65 -4.14 -6.72
N ALA A 265 -22.37 -4.38 -5.61
CA ALA A 265 -21.93 -5.30 -4.57
C ALA A 265 -21.85 -6.75 -5.08
N THR A 266 -22.79 -7.16 -5.95
CA THR A 266 -22.78 -8.49 -6.60
C THR A 266 -21.55 -8.65 -7.49
N ALA A 267 -21.22 -7.65 -8.30
CA ALA A 267 -20.03 -7.66 -9.14
C ALA A 267 -18.73 -7.73 -8.32
N LEU A 268 -18.67 -6.99 -7.20
CA LEU A 268 -17.53 -7.05 -6.27
C LEU A 268 -17.43 -8.44 -5.60
N ALA A 269 -18.54 -8.99 -5.11
CA ALA A 269 -18.58 -10.30 -4.48
C ALA A 269 -18.13 -11.44 -5.42
N ALA A 270 -18.44 -11.32 -6.73
CA ALA A 270 -18.00 -12.29 -7.73
C ALA A 270 -16.48 -12.29 -7.97
N LYS A 271 -15.79 -11.19 -7.68
CA LYS A 271 -14.32 -11.05 -7.83
C LYS A 271 -13.54 -11.46 -6.58
N LEU A 272 -14.19 -11.56 -5.43
CA LEU A 272 -13.54 -12.02 -4.20
C LEU A 272 -13.35 -13.55 -4.24
N PRO A 273 -12.23 -14.06 -3.71
CA PRO A 273 -11.96 -15.50 -3.58
C PRO A 273 -13.01 -16.25 -2.77
#